data_2735435bc53b54ab4cbfdf210e6243e0
#
_entry.id   2735435bc53b54ab4cbfdf210e6243e0
#
_cell.length_a   1.000
_cell.length_b   1.000
_cell.length_c   1.000
_cell.angle_alpha   90.00
_cell.angle_beta   90.00
_cell.angle_gamma   90.00
#
_symmetry.space_group_name_H-M   'P 1'
#
loop_
_entity.id
_entity.type
_entity.pdbx_description
1 polymer ?
#
loop_
_entity_poly.entity_id
_entity_poly.type
_entity_poly.pdbx_seq_one_letter_code
_entity_poly.pdbx_strand_id
1 'polypeptide(L)'
;IKGYEDLLNPELKGKIATADPANSSSAFAHLTNMLLAMGGYEDEAAWQYVHDLFENIDGKICEGSSVVYKGVADGEYVVGLSWEDPCAQLVKDGAPVEIVYPEEGTVFLPASATIIKGAKNMDNAKLFIDFILSEEVQNIWGSTLTNRPVMKDAATSESMIPMSEINIIEEDIPYVSTHKQEIVDRYTEIFTDLMSR
;
A
#
# COMPACT_ATOMS: atom_id res chain seq x y z
N ILE A 1 -17.63 -0.39 1.08
CA ILE A 1 -16.46 -1.28 1.06
C ILE A 1 -15.85 -1.25 2.44
N LYS A 2 -15.56 -2.43 2.99
CA LYS A 2 -14.93 -2.56 4.31
C LYS A 2 -13.64 -3.36 4.26
N GLY A 3 -13.52 -4.23 3.27
CA GLY A 3 -12.37 -5.11 3.16
C GLY A 3 -12.14 -5.63 1.75
N TYR A 4 -11.23 -6.57 1.67
CA TYR A 4 -10.81 -7.17 0.40
C TYR A 4 -11.93 -7.99 -0.26
N GLU A 5 -12.76 -8.70 0.52
CA GLU A 5 -13.85 -9.49 -0.05
C GLU A 5 -14.86 -8.64 -0.82
N ASP A 6 -15.10 -7.41 -0.38
CA ASP A 6 -16.00 -6.48 -1.06
C ASP A 6 -15.53 -6.11 -2.47
N LEU A 7 -14.21 -6.21 -2.75
CA LEU A 7 -13.62 -5.91 -4.06
C LEU A 7 -14.00 -6.95 -5.13
N LEU A 8 -14.51 -8.10 -4.73
CA LEU A 8 -15.03 -9.12 -5.65
C LEU A 8 -16.47 -8.85 -6.12
N ASN A 9 -17.11 -7.77 -5.61
CA ASN A 9 -18.43 -7.40 -6.06
C ASN A 9 -18.44 -7.14 -7.58
N PRO A 10 -19.29 -7.84 -8.36
CA PRO A 10 -19.36 -7.66 -9.82
C PRO A 10 -19.72 -6.22 -10.26
N GLU A 11 -20.37 -5.44 -9.40
CA GLU A 11 -20.67 -4.03 -9.68
C GLU A 11 -19.41 -3.16 -9.77
N LEU A 12 -18.27 -3.63 -9.21
CA LEU A 12 -16.97 -2.98 -9.29
C LEU A 12 -16.14 -3.40 -10.49
N LYS A 13 -16.64 -4.30 -11.35
CA LYS A 13 -15.89 -4.78 -12.52
C LYS A 13 -15.44 -3.61 -13.40
N GLY A 14 -14.13 -3.54 -13.66
CA GLY A 14 -13.49 -2.47 -14.42
C GLY A 14 -13.51 -1.09 -13.75
N LYS A 15 -13.82 -1.01 -12.44
CA LYS A 15 -13.86 0.24 -11.66
C LYS A 15 -12.86 0.27 -10.51
N ILE A 16 -11.99 -0.74 -10.41
CA ILE A 16 -10.93 -0.85 -9.42
C ILE A 16 -9.62 -0.46 -10.08
N ALA A 17 -8.90 0.49 -9.49
CA ALA A 17 -7.57 0.90 -9.93
C ALA A 17 -6.48 0.21 -9.11
N THR A 18 -5.49 -0.35 -9.80
CA THR A 18 -4.24 -0.83 -9.21
C THR A 18 -3.09 -0.58 -10.19
N ALA A 19 -1.87 -0.51 -9.68
CA ALA A 19 -0.69 -0.57 -10.52
C ALA A 19 -0.21 -2.02 -10.66
N ASP A 20 0.75 -2.27 -11.56
CA ASP A 20 1.29 -3.60 -11.81
C ASP A 20 2.23 -4.04 -10.67
N PRO A 21 1.93 -5.12 -9.94
CA PRO A 21 2.81 -5.68 -8.91
C PRO A 21 4.21 -6.07 -9.40
N ALA A 22 4.37 -6.40 -10.68
CA ALA A 22 5.68 -6.72 -11.24
C ALA A 22 6.57 -5.48 -11.42
N ASN A 23 5.99 -4.28 -11.58
CA ASN A 23 6.70 -3.06 -11.93
C ASN A 23 6.56 -1.93 -10.88
N SER A 24 5.68 -2.07 -9.90
CA SER A 24 5.43 -1.08 -8.85
C SER A 24 5.64 -1.69 -7.46
N SER A 25 6.54 -1.10 -6.67
CA SER A 25 6.80 -1.56 -5.30
C SER A 25 5.57 -1.43 -4.38
N SER A 26 4.74 -0.40 -4.56
CA SER A 26 3.51 -0.26 -3.78
C SER A 26 2.46 -1.29 -4.20
N ALA A 27 2.31 -1.57 -5.49
CA ALA A 27 1.40 -2.61 -5.95
C ALA A 27 1.87 -4.02 -5.51
N PHE A 28 3.18 -4.26 -5.49
CA PHE A 28 3.74 -5.48 -4.91
C PHE A 28 3.42 -5.59 -3.41
N ALA A 29 3.56 -4.50 -2.65
CA ALA A 29 3.18 -4.48 -1.24
C ALA A 29 1.66 -4.72 -1.04
N HIS A 30 0.80 -4.24 -1.94
CA HIS A 30 -0.62 -4.58 -1.92
C HIS A 30 -0.86 -6.06 -2.20
N LEU A 31 -0.15 -6.64 -3.18
CA LEU A 31 -0.26 -8.08 -3.46
C LEU A 31 0.15 -8.93 -2.25
N THR A 32 1.28 -8.63 -1.61
CA THR A 32 1.72 -9.37 -0.41
C THR A 32 0.79 -9.18 0.77
N ASN A 33 0.25 -7.98 0.96
CA ASN A 33 -0.75 -7.71 1.99
C ASN A 33 -2.04 -8.51 1.76
N MET A 34 -2.57 -8.53 0.55
CA MET A 34 -3.75 -9.32 0.21
C MET A 34 -3.54 -10.81 0.45
N LEU A 35 -2.42 -11.37 -0.01
CA LEU A 35 -2.08 -12.76 0.23
C LEU A 35 -2.04 -13.08 1.73
N LEU A 36 -1.36 -12.24 2.51
CA LEU A 36 -1.26 -12.43 3.95
C LEU A 36 -2.62 -12.34 4.64
N ALA A 37 -3.42 -11.33 4.30
CA ALA A 37 -4.76 -11.10 4.87
C ALA A 37 -5.75 -12.22 4.51
N MET A 38 -5.61 -12.83 3.32
CA MET A 38 -6.53 -13.84 2.81
C MET A 38 -6.09 -15.28 3.11
N GLY A 39 -5.01 -15.49 3.90
CA GLY A 39 -4.64 -16.84 4.36
C GLY A 39 -3.13 -17.10 4.38
N GLY A 40 -2.35 -16.37 3.61
CA GLY A 40 -0.90 -16.48 3.56
C GLY A 40 -0.32 -16.59 2.15
N TYR A 41 1.00 -16.44 2.06
CA TYR A 41 1.69 -16.35 0.76
C TYR A 41 1.67 -17.66 -0.06
N GLU A 42 1.52 -18.81 0.62
CA GLU A 42 1.47 -20.13 0.00
C GLU A 42 0.05 -20.71 -0.09
N ASP A 43 -0.94 -20.00 0.48
CA ASP A 43 -2.32 -20.48 0.51
C ASP A 43 -2.98 -20.35 -0.87
N GLU A 44 -3.48 -21.48 -1.38
CA GLU A 44 -4.16 -21.52 -2.69
C GLU A 44 -5.46 -20.72 -2.70
N ALA A 45 -6.17 -20.57 -1.58
CA ALA A 45 -7.37 -19.76 -1.49
C ALA A 45 -7.02 -18.25 -1.58
N ALA A 46 -5.89 -17.85 -0.97
CA ALA A 46 -5.40 -16.47 -1.11
C ALA A 46 -5.02 -16.15 -2.56
N TRP A 47 -4.39 -17.08 -3.26
CA TRP A 47 -4.09 -16.91 -4.69
C TRP A 47 -5.34 -16.96 -5.58
N GLN A 48 -6.34 -17.76 -5.22
CA GLN A 48 -7.64 -17.72 -5.90
C GLN A 48 -8.31 -16.36 -5.72
N TYR A 49 -8.24 -15.77 -4.52
CA TYR A 49 -8.70 -14.40 -4.31
C TYR A 49 -8.00 -13.40 -5.24
N VAL A 50 -6.67 -13.49 -5.36
CA VAL A 50 -5.89 -12.65 -6.29
C VAL A 50 -6.37 -12.81 -7.73
N HIS A 51 -6.58 -14.06 -8.18
CA HIS A 51 -7.13 -14.33 -9.51
C HIS A 51 -8.49 -13.64 -9.71
N ASP A 52 -9.42 -13.82 -8.78
CA ASP A 52 -10.78 -13.30 -8.90
C ASP A 52 -10.81 -11.76 -8.84
N LEU A 53 -9.94 -11.16 -8.00
CA LEU A 53 -9.76 -9.71 -7.96
C LEU A 53 -9.24 -9.15 -9.28
N PHE A 54 -8.20 -9.77 -9.87
CA PHE A 54 -7.65 -9.29 -11.14
C PHE A 54 -8.60 -9.54 -12.32
N GLU A 55 -9.45 -10.58 -12.27
CA GLU A 55 -10.56 -10.73 -13.19
C GLU A 55 -11.58 -9.57 -13.06
N ASN A 56 -11.85 -9.12 -11.82
CA ASN A 56 -12.76 -8.00 -11.54
C ASN A 56 -12.14 -6.63 -11.90
N ILE A 57 -10.82 -6.49 -11.82
CA ILE A 57 -10.07 -5.31 -12.31
C ILE A 57 -10.20 -5.16 -13.83
N ASP A 58 -10.45 -6.26 -14.57
CA ASP A 58 -10.77 -6.27 -16.01
C ASP A 58 -9.62 -5.68 -16.87
N GLY A 59 -8.38 -6.00 -16.52
CA GLY A 59 -7.17 -5.61 -17.25
C GLY A 59 -6.77 -4.14 -17.14
N LYS A 60 -7.44 -3.35 -16.31
CA LYS A 60 -7.16 -1.93 -16.13
C LYS A 60 -6.04 -1.68 -15.14
N ILE A 61 -4.81 -1.91 -15.58
CA ILE A 61 -3.60 -1.65 -14.80
C ILE A 61 -3.10 -0.23 -15.07
N CYS A 62 -2.94 0.55 -14.01
CA CYS A 62 -2.40 1.90 -14.08
C CYS A 62 -0.88 1.89 -14.29
N GLU A 63 -0.34 2.88 -15.01
CA GLU A 63 1.10 3.01 -15.28
C GLU A 63 1.95 3.17 -14.00
N GLY A 64 1.33 3.63 -12.91
CA GLY A 64 2.02 3.80 -11.63
C GLY A 64 1.06 4.13 -10.50
N SER A 65 1.56 4.02 -9.29
CA SER A 65 0.76 4.18 -8.06
C SER A 65 0.12 5.57 -7.91
N SER A 66 0.73 6.63 -8.47
CA SER A 66 0.14 7.97 -8.42
C SER A 66 -1.10 8.12 -9.30
N VAL A 67 -1.22 7.33 -10.36
CA VAL A 67 -2.42 7.31 -11.22
C VAL A 67 -3.59 6.67 -10.50
N VAL A 68 -3.32 5.69 -9.62
CA VAL A 68 -4.35 4.97 -8.86
C VAL A 68 -5.16 5.92 -7.98
N TYR A 69 -4.53 6.61 -7.02
CA TYR A 69 -5.27 7.46 -6.08
C TYR A 69 -5.83 8.73 -6.74
N LYS A 70 -5.17 9.26 -7.78
CA LYS A 70 -5.68 10.40 -8.54
C LYS A 70 -6.90 10.01 -9.36
N GLY A 71 -6.86 8.86 -10.03
CA GLY A 71 -8.00 8.38 -10.80
C GLY A 71 -9.26 8.15 -9.98
N VAL A 72 -9.11 7.76 -8.69
CA VAL A 72 -10.25 7.69 -7.76
C VAL A 72 -10.73 9.10 -7.39
N ALA A 73 -9.82 10.02 -7.08
CA ALA A 73 -10.17 11.40 -6.73
C ALA A 73 -10.87 12.14 -7.88
N ASP A 74 -10.48 11.84 -9.12
CA ASP A 74 -11.05 12.42 -10.34
C ASP A 74 -12.35 11.70 -10.79
N GLY A 75 -12.73 10.61 -10.11
CA GLY A 75 -13.96 9.85 -10.40
C GLY A 75 -13.84 8.90 -11.60
N GLU A 76 -12.64 8.61 -12.09
CA GLU A 76 -12.40 7.62 -13.14
C GLU A 76 -12.60 6.18 -12.62
N TYR A 77 -12.27 5.97 -11.34
CA TYR A 77 -12.43 4.70 -10.64
C TYR A 77 -13.25 4.88 -9.36
N VAL A 78 -13.87 3.81 -8.91
CA VAL A 78 -14.64 3.78 -7.65
C VAL A 78 -13.74 3.43 -6.47
N VAL A 79 -12.75 2.56 -6.69
CA VAL A 79 -11.80 2.09 -5.68
C VAL A 79 -10.38 2.13 -6.24
N GLY A 80 -9.40 2.39 -5.36
CA GLY A 80 -7.99 2.31 -5.71
C GLY A 80 -7.19 1.62 -4.61
N LEU A 81 -6.32 0.69 -5.01
CA LEU A 81 -5.35 0.08 -4.10
C LEU A 81 -4.14 1.00 -4.00
N SER A 82 -4.01 1.69 -2.86
CA SER A 82 -3.01 2.74 -2.66
C SER A 82 -2.46 2.70 -1.23
N TRP A 83 -1.41 3.48 -0.96
CA TRP A 83 -0.89 3.65 0.40
C TRP A 83 -1.48 4.89 1.07
N GLU A 84 -1.40 4.92 2.39
CA GLU A 84 -2.11 5.87 3.24
C GLU A 84 -1.80 7.35 2.96
N ASP A 85 -0.52 7.71 2.90
CA ASP A 85 -0.06 9.10 2.84
C ASP A 85 -0.73 9.96 1.74
N PRO A 86 -0.68 9.60 0.44
CA PRO A 86 -1.32 10.42 -0.58
C PRO A 86 -2.84 10.43 -0.46
N CYS A 87 -3.44 9.35 0.04
CA CYS A 87 -4.88 9.31 0.27
C CYS A 87 -5.29 10.23 1.43
N ALA A 88 -4.54 10.23 2.52
CA ALA A 88 -4.74 11.15 3.65
C ALA A 88 -4.56 12.61 3.24
N GLN A 89 -3.61 12.89 2.34
CA GLN A 89 -3.45 14.23 1.78
C GLN A 89 -4.67 14.64 0.93
N LEU A 90 -5.20 13.74 0.09
CA LEU A 90 -6.40 14.01 -0.68
C LEU A 90 -7.62 14.29 0.21
N VAL A 91 -7.81 13.51 1.27
CA VAL A 91 -8.88 13.75 2.27
C VAL A 91 -8.70 15.11 2.93
N LYS A 92 -7.46 15.44 3.35
CA LYS A 92 -7.12 16.73 3.95
C LYS A 92 -7.40 17.92 3.02
N ASP A 93 -7.17 17.74 1.72
CA ASP A 93 -7.40 18.76 0.69
C ASP A 93 -8.87 18.83 0.25
N GLY A 94 -9.74 18.01 0.85
CA GLY A 94 -11.18 18.03 0.60
C GLY A 94 -11.62 17.28 -0.66
N ALA A 95 -10.80 16.39 -1.20
CA ALA A 95 -11.20 15.50 -2.29
C ALA A 95 -12.34 14.55 -1.83
N PRO A 96 -13.27 14.19 -2.72
CA PRO A 96 -14.40 13.33 -2.38
C PRO A 96 -13.99 11.85 -2.30
N VAL A 97 -13.02 11.53 -1.47
CA VAL A 97 -12.48 10.18 -1.27
C VAL A 97 -12.49 9.81 0.21
N GLU A 98 -12.53 8.52 0.48
CA GLU A 98 -12.46 7.92 1.81
C GLU A 98 -11.34 6.89 1.84
N ILE A 99 -10.64 6.79 2.97
CA ILE A 99 -9.63 5.75 3.18
C ILE A 99 -10.31 4.58 3.90
N VAL A 100 -10.19 3.40 3.31
CA VAL A 100 -10.62 2.14 3.91
C VAL A 100 -9.40 1.32 4.30
N TYR A 101 -9.32 0.93 5.55
CA TYR A 101 -8.35 -0.04 6.05
C TYR A 101 -9.06 -1.39 6.09
N PRO A 102 -8.62 -2.39 5.31
CA PRO A 102 -9.32 -3.68 5.21
C PRO A 102 -9.53 -4.36 6.56
N GLU A 103 -10.75 -4.82 6.81
CA GLU A 103 -11.10 -5.54 8.06
C GLU A 103 -10.31 -6.85 8.22
N GLU A 104 -9.90 -7.48 7.11
CA GLU A 104 -9.09 -8.70 7.09
C GLU A 104 -7.65 -8.44 7.54
N GLY A 105 -7.16 -7.23 7.41
CA GLY A 105 -5.88 -6.78 7.90
C GLY A 105 -5.06 -5.94 6.95
N THR A 106 -4.25 -5.07 7.53
CA THR A 106 -3.37 -4.15 6.82
C THR A 106 -1.96 -4.20 7.37
N VAL A 107 -0.98 -4.19 6.47
CA VAL A 107 0.44 -4.14 6.79
C VAL A 107 0.89 -2.68 6.84
N PHE A 108 1.68 -2.34 7.86
CA PHE A 108 2.40 -1.07 7.93
C PHE A 108 3.90 -1.31 7.80
N LEU A 109 4.45 -0.89 6.67
CA LEU A 109 5.89 -0.99 6.41
C LEU A 109 6.53 0.39 6.61
N PRO A 110 7.48 0.53 7.57
CA PRO A 110 8.16 1.80 7.78
C PRO A 110 9.08 2.12 6.60
N ALA A 111 9.01 3.37 6.12
CA ALA A 111 10.03 3.88 5.22
C ALA A 111 11.38 3.97 5.95
N SER A 112 12.46 3.63 5.26
CA SER A 112 13.80 3.58 5.84
C SER A 112 14.72 4.61 5.23
N ALA A 113 15.53 5.26 6.09
CA ALA A 113 16.66 6.05 5.67
C ALA A 113 17.96 5.35 6.08
N THR A 114 18.88 5.13 5.13
CA THR A 114 20.13 4.41 5.37
C THR A 114 21.34 5.25 5.02
N ILE A 115 22.42 5.10 5.79
CA ILE A 115 23.69 5.73 5.50
C ILE A 115 24.55 4.80 4.65
N ILE A 116 24.99 5.27 3.49
CA ILE A 116 25.85 4.50 2.58
C ILE A 116 27.19 4.22 3.27
N LYS A 117 27.63 2.96 3.26
CA LYS A 117 28.95 2.58 3.81
C LYS A 117 30.06 3.37 3.13
N GLY A 118 30.90 4.03 3.93
CA GLY A 118 31.97 4.87 3.42
C GLY A 118 31.53 6.24 2.87
N ALA A 119 30.35 6.72 3.27
CA ALA A 119 29.88 8.06 2.91
C ALA A 119 30.95 9.12 3.23
N LYS A 120 31.22 10.01 2.28
CA LYS A 120 32.26 11.06 2.41
C LYS A 120 31.96 12.05 3.53
N ASN A 121 30.69 12.30 3.80
CA ASN A 121 30.19 13.24 4.81
C ASN A 121 29.44 12.48 5.91
N MET A 122 30.08 11.48 6.51
CA MET A 122 29.50 10.57 7.50
C MET A 122 28.83 11.30 8.67
N ASP A 123 29.49 12.34 9.21
CA ASP A 123 28.96 13.08 10.36
C ASP A 123 27.71 13.86 10.00
N ASN A 124 27.67 14.49 8.83
CA ASN A 124 26.47 15.15 8.33
C ASN A 124 25.34 14.16 8.03
N ALA A 125 25.66 12.96 7.52
CA ALA A 125 24.67 11.92 7.29
C ALA A 125 24.03 11.45 8.60
N LYS A 126 24.81 11.27 9.67
CA LYS A 126 24.29 10.95 11.00
C LYS A 126 23.41 12.08 11.55
N LEU A 127 23.90 13.33 11.45
CA LEU A 127 23.14 14.50 11.89
C LEU A 127 21.79 14.61 11.17
N PHE A 128 21.75 14.28 9.88
CA PHE A 128 20.51 14.25 9.12
C PHE A 128 19.55 13.17 9.61
N ILE A 129 20.04 11.95 9.92
CA ILE A 129 19.20 10.90 10.52
C ILE A 129 18.65 11.35 11.88
N ASP A 130 19.48 11.92 12.75
CA ASP A 130 19.05 12.43 14.04
C ASP A 130 18.00 13.55 13.89
N PHE A 131 18.17 14.42 12.89
CA PHE A 131 17.21 15.47 12.57
C PHE A 131 15.86 14.91 12.12
N ILE A 132 15.81 13.97 11.17
CA ILE A 132 14.55 13.41 10.70
C ILE A 132 13.84 12.55 11.74
N LEU A 133 14.56 12.05 12.75
CA LEU A 133 14.03 11.32 13.89
C LEU A 133 13.70 12.22 15.07
N SER A 134 13.93 13.53 15.00
CA SER A 134 13.60 14.45 16.08
C SER A 134 12.08 14.57 16.27
N GLU A 135 11.67 14.84 17.50
CA GLU A 135 10.25 15.02 17.86
C GLU A 135 9.58 16.12 17.01
N GLU A 136 10.29 17.22 16.76
CA GLU A 136 9.79 18.34 15.94
C GLU A 136 9.46 17.87 14.51
N VAL A 137 10.41 17.18 13.86
CA VAL A 137 10.21 16.71 12.46
C VAL A 137 9.15 15.62 12.39
N GLN A 138 9.13 14.69 13.34
CA GLN A 138 8.11 13.65 13.37
C GLN A 138 6.69 14.20 13.59
N ASN A 139 6.55 15.22 14.42
CA ASN A 139 5.27 15.92 14.58
C ASN A 139 4.85 16.68 13.29
N ILE A 140 5.78 17.31 12.59
CA ILE A 140 5.49 17.95 11.30
C ILE A 140 5.05 16.91 10.28
N TRP A 141 5.74 15.78 10.20
CA TRP A 141 5.38 14.71 9.26
C TRP A 141 3.97 14.17 9.52
N GLY A 142 3.66 13.88 10.77
CA GLY A 142 2.36 13.34 11.11
C GLY A 142 1.22 14.33 10.96
N SER A 143 1.36 15.54 11.49
CA SER A 143 0.26 16.52 11.54
C SER A 143 0.12 17.35 10.27
N THR A 144 1.25 17.65 9.59
CA THR A 144 1.27 18.58 8.47
C THR A 144 1.37 17.87 7.11
N LEU A 145 2.20 16.82 7.02
CA LEU A 145 2.49 16.13 5.77
C LEU A 145 1.75 14.79 5.58
N THR A 146 0.89 14.40 6.49
CA THR A 146 0.12 13.15 6.43
C THR A 146 0.94 11.85 6.42
N ASN A 147 2.23 11.90 6.76
CA ASN A 147 3.06 10.71 6.92
C ASN A 147 2.98 10.20 8.35
N ARG A 148 2.64 8.92 8.56
CA ARG A 148 2.64 8.37 9.92
C ARG A 148 4.02 8.45 10.54
N PRO A 149 4.14 9.12 11.70
CA PRO A 149 5.41 9.20 12.39
C PRO A 149 5.81 7.84 12.97
N VAL A 150 7.12 7.57 13.07
CA VAL A 150 7.63 6.38 13.73
C VAL A 150 7.79 6.57 15.25
N MET A 151 7.67 7.79 15.75
CA MET A 151 7.66 8.09 17.18
C MET A 151 6.27 7.84 17.76
N LYS A 152 6.24 7.13 18.89
CA LYS A 152 5.00 6.64 19.53
C LYS A 152 4.02 7.75 19.91
N ASP A 153 4.52 8.89 20.39
CA ASP A 153 3.68 9.97 20.93
C ASP A 153 3.62 11.19 19.97
N ALA A 154 4.08 11.03 18.72
CA ALA A 154 4.02 12.10 17.75
C ALA A 154 2.60 12.30 17.21
N ALA A 155 2.27 13.56 16.92
CA ALA A 155 0.97 13.94 16.38
C ALA A 155 0.72 13.32 14.98
N THR A 156 -0.53 12.95 14.72
CA THR A 156 -1.01 12.48 13.41
C THR A 156 -2.09 13.40 12.88
N SER A 157 -2.27 13.42 11.55
CA SER A 157 -3.33 14.19 10.89
C SER A 157 -4.71 13.63 11.26
N GLU A 158 -5.71 14.51 11.35
CA GLU A 158 -7.11 14.12 11.53
C GLU A 158 -7.68 13.34 10.34
N SER A 159 -7.01 13.38 9.18
CA SER A 159 -7.36 12.56 8.01
C SER A 159 -6.93 11.09 8.12
N MET A 160 -6.25 10.71 9.19
CA MET A 160 -5.81 9.34 9.47
C MET A 160 -6.41 8.85 10.79
N ILE A 161 -7.00 7.65 10.79
CA ILE A 161 -7.50 7.05 12.04
C ILE A 161 -6.34 6.59 12.94
N PRO A 162 -6.53 6.50 14.26
CA PRO A 162 -5.52 5.97 15.16
C PRO A 162 -5.10 4.54 14.80
N MET A 163 -3.80 4.22 14.96
CA MET A 163 -3.29 2.88 14.72
C MET A 163 -4.01 1.79 15.54
N SER A 164 -4.52 2.15 16.72
CA SER A 164 -5.27 1.24 17.60
C SER A 164 -6.64 0.82 17.06
N GLU A 165 -7.13 1.51 16.03
CA GLU A 165 -8.42 1.23 15.38
C GLU A 165 -8.25 0.42 14.08
N ILE A 166 -7.01 0.14 13.67
CA ILE A 166 -6.69 -0.59 12.46
C ILE A 166 -6.35 -2.03 12.82
N ASN A 167 -6.90 -3.00 12.09
CA ASN A 167 -6.45 -4.38 12.17
C ASN A 167 -5.09 -4.52 11.48
N ILE A 168 -4.00 -4.46 12.28
CA ILE A 168 -2.64 -4.54 11.77
C ILE A 168 -2.18 -5.98 11.78
N ILE A 169 -1.71 -6.45 10.62
CA ILE A 169 -1.06 -7.75 10.45
C ILE A 169 0.43 -7.55 10.14
N GLU A 170 1.26 -8.47 10.60
CA GLU A 170 2.72 -8.39 10.42
C GLU A 170 3.16 -9.14 9.17
N GLU A 171 3.83 -8.43 8.26
CA GLU A 171 4.44 -9.05 7.09
C GLU A 171 5.70 -9.85 7.49
N ASP A 172 5.83 -11.06 6.97
CA ASP A 172 7.08 -11.81 7.03
C ASP A 172 8.07 -11.23 6.00
N ILE A 173 8.73 -10.14 6.38
CA ILE A 173 9.71 -9.42 5.52
C ILE A 173 10.82 -10.35 5.01
N PRO A 174 11.45 -11.23 5.83
CA PRO A 174 12.41 -12.22 5.35
C PRO A 174 11.83 -13.14 4.26
N TYR A 175 10.64 -13.67 4.46
CA TYR A 175 9.96 -14.52 3.48
C TYR A 175 9.71 -13.77 2.18
N VAL A 176 9.01 -12.63 2.25
CA VAL A 176 8.66 -11.81 1.09
C VAL A 176 9.91 -11.36 0.31
N SER A 177 10.97 -10.97 1.01
CA SER A 177 12.23 -10.58 0.38
C SER A 177 12.90 -11.73 -0.37
N THR A 178 12.85 -12.94 0.19
CA THR A 178 13.49 -14.14 -0.39
C THR A 178 12.68 -14.69 -1.57
N HIS A 179 11.33 -14.67 -1.48
CA HIS A 179 10.43 -15.26 -2.48
C HIS A 179 9.80 -14.22 -3.42
N LYS A 180 10.33 -12.98 -3.42
CA LYS A 180 9.77 -11.89 -4.22
C LYS A 180 9.56 -12.28 -5.67
N GLN A 181 10.57 -12.93 -6.30
CA GLN A 181 10.48 -13.31 -7.70
C GLN A 181 9.40 -14.37 -7.93
N GLU A 182 9.29 -15.36 -7.07
CA GLU A 182 8.27 -16.42 -7.15
C GLU A 182 6.86 -15.85 -7.04
N ILE A 183 6.65 -14.90 -6.12
CA ILE A 183 5.37 -14.21 -5.95
C ILE A 183 5.03 -13.40 -7.21
N VAL A 184 5.99 -12.66 -7.78
CA VAL A 184 5.81 -11.89 -9.01
C VAL A 184 5.55 -12.78 -10.21
N ASP A 185 6.26 -13.91 -10.33
CA ASP A 185 6.09 -14.85 -11.43
C ASP A 185 4.68 -15.47 -11.39
N ARG A 186 4.23 -15.91 -10.22
CA ARG A 186 2.88 -16.47 -10.04
C ARG A 186 1.78 -15.45 -10.36
N TYR A 187 1.93 -14.22 -9.89
CA TYR A 187 1.02 -13.13 -10.26
C TYR A 187 1.00 -12.93 -11.79
N THR A 188 2.17 -12.91 -12.42
CA THR A 188 2.31 -12.67 -13.87
C THR A 188 1.65 -13.79 -14.68
N GLU A 189 1.75 -15.05 -14.24
CA GLU A 189 1.05 -16.18 -14.86
C GLU A 189 -0.47 -16.00 -14.80
N ILE A 190 -1.01 -15.67 -13.61
CA ILE A 190 -2.45 -15.41 -13.41
C ILE A 190 -2.91 -14.27 -14.33
N PHE A 191 -2.21 -13.15 -14.31
CA PHE A 191 -2.59 -11.98 -15.11
C PHE A 191 -2.53 -12.26 -16.60
N THR A 192 -1.50 -12.95 -17.07
CA THR A 192 -1.35 -13.33 -18.49
C THR A 192 -2.46 -14.26 -18.95
N ASP A 193 -2.86 -15.24 -18.14
CA ASP A 193 -3.98 -16.14 -18.44
C ASP A 193 -5.29 -15.36 -18.56
N LEU A 194 -5.56 -14.45 -17.61
CA LEU A 194 -6.75 -13.59 -17.65
C LEU A 194 -6.80 -12.71 -18.90
N MET A 195 -5.66 -12.15 -19.32
CA MET A 195 -5.59 -11.27 -20.52
C MET A 195 -5.65 -12.04 -21.83
N SER A 196 -5.48 -13.36 -21.84
CA SER A 196 -5.53 -14.20 -23.03
C SER A 196 -6.93 -14.73 -23.37
N ARG A 197 -7.91 -14.53 -22.47
CA ARG A 197 -9.32 -14.95 -22.62
C ARG A 197 -10.15 -13.88 -23.32
#